data_74754045e7dd5525ea3118e459608c60
#
_entry.id   74754045e7dd5525ea3118e459608c60
#
_cell.length_a   1.000
_cell.length_b   1.000
_cell.length_c   1.000
_cell.angle_alpha   90.00
_cell.angle_beta   90.00
_cell.angle_gamma   90.00
#
_symmetry.space_group_name_H-M   'P 1'
#
loop_
_entity.id
_entity.type
_entity.pdbx_description
1 polymer ?
#
loop_
_entity_poly.entity_id
_entity_poly.type
_entity_poly.pdbx_seq_one_letter_code
_entity_poly.pdbx_strand_id
1 'polypeptide(L)'
;MSGHSKWHNIQAKKGKADAARGKIFTKLGRELLIAVKSGGPDPNTNSSLKAVIAKCKANNMPNDTIQNSIKKASGEGSNKAYEEIIYEGYGPNGVAVYVEASTDNKNRTAADVRHAFDKAGGNLGTAGCVSYLFNQKGVLIIDKSTTNLSEDDLMMMALDSGAEDFKVEEEIYEITTDPKEFNNVLDALEKDGLQFLEAGVQMVPTTLVDLDEASGEKMQRLMDNLNDLDDVMNVYSNWNE
;
A
#
# COMPACT_ATOMS: atom_id res chain seq x y z
N MET A 1 8.86 19.69 2.33
CA MET A 1 7.55 19.76 3.02
C MET A 1 6.62 18.60 2.68
N SER A 2 7.17 17.39 2.41
CA SER A 2 6.37 16.21 2.04
C SER A 2 5.87 15.37 3.22
N GLY A 3 6.46 15.50 4.41
CA GLY A 3 6.11 14.65 5.55
C GLY A 3 4.76 14.90 6.19
N HIS A 4 4.30 16.14 6.23
CA HIS A 4 2.99 16.47 6.77
C HIS A 4 1.84 15.84 5.98
N SER A 5 1.96 15.81 4.65
CA SER A 5 0.91 15.24 3.81
C SER A 5 0.83 13.72 3.92
N LYS A 6 1.97 13.02 3.96
CA LYS A 6 2.00 11.56 4.09
C LYS A 6 1.39 11.09 5.42
N TRP A 7 1.78 11.72 6.54
CA TRP A 7 1.18 11.43 7.86
C TRP A 7 -0.31 11.75 7.90
N HIS A 8 -0.73 12.93 7.38
CA HIS A 8 -2.14 13.31 7.30
C HIS A 8 -2.96 12.33 6.48
N ASN A 9 -2.46 11.85 5.35
CA ASN A 9 -3.14 10.87 4.52
C ASN A 9 -3.29 9.51 5.20
N ILE A 10 -2.24 9.05 5.89
CA ILE A 10 -2.30 7.81 6.68
C ILE A 10 -3.32 7.97 7.81
N GLN A 11 -3.31 9.08 8.54
CA GLN A 11 -4.26 9.36 9.62
C GLN A 11 -5.69 9.53 9.09
N ALA A 12 -5.88 10.21 7.95
CA ALA A 12 -7.18 10.35 7.30
C ALA A 12 -7.74 8.99 6.85
N LYS A 13 -6.89 8.09 6.34
CA LYS A 13 -7.28 6.71 6.02
C LYS A 13 -7.69 5.95 7.29
N LYS A 14 -6.96 6.11 8.40
CA LYS A 14 -7.27 5.46 9.69
C LYS A 14 -8.46 6.06 10.42
N GLY A 15 -8.72 7.36 10.27
CA GLY A 15 -9.84 8.07 10.88
C GLY A 15 -11.18 7.95 10.15
N LYS A 16 -11.21 7.31 8.98
CA LYS A 16 -12.45 7.10 8.23
C LYS A 16 -13.42 6.20 9.00
N ALA A 17 -14.72 6.53 8.91
CA ALA A 17 -15.82 5.86 9.59
C ALA A 17 -15.88 4.35 9.30
N ASP A 18 -16.63 3.58 10.10
CA ASP A 18 -16.71 2.11 10.06
C ASP A 18 -16.98 1.51 8.65
N ALA A 19 -17.71 2.22 7.79
CA ALA A 19 -17.95 1.79 6.40
C ALA A 19 -16.66 1.77 5.55
N ALA A 20 -15.78 2.76 5.74
CA ALA A 20 -14.49 2.80 5.04
C ALA A 20 -13.52 1.72 5.57
N ARG A 21 -13.59 1.44 6.87
CA ARG A 21 -12.83 0.34 7.50
C ARG A 21 -13.26 -1.01 6.94
N GLY A 22 -14.56 -1.21 6.70
CA GLY A 22 -15.11 -2.40 6.05
C GLY A 22 -14.55 -2.63 4.64
N LYS A 23 -14.45 -1.57 3.83
CA LYS A 23 -13.84 -1.65 2.48
C LYS A 23 -12.36 -2.06 2.54
N ILE A 24 -11.59 -1.44 3.44
CA ILE A 24 -10.16 -1.77 3.64
C ILE A 24 -10.02 -3.25 4.02
N PHE A 25 -10.81 -3.73 4.97
CA PHE A 25 -10.76 -5.14 5.39
C PHE A 25 -11.19 -6.11 4.28
N THR A 26 -12.12 -5.72 3.41
CA THR A 26 -12.50 -6.51 2.24
C THR A 26 -11.34 -6.63 1.25
N LYS A 27 -10.62 -5.54 0.96
CA LYS A 27 -9.44 -5.54 0.09
C LYS A 27 -8.31 -6.39 0.69
N LEU A 28 -7.98 -6.17 1.95
CA LEU A 28 -6.97 -6.97 2.66
C LEU A 28 -7.33 -8.46 2.73
N GLY A 29 -8.61 -8.79 2.90
CA GLY A 29 -9.10 -10.17 2.83
C GLY A 29 -8.89 -10.80 1.45
N ARG A 30 -8.98 -10.01 0.38
CA ARG A 30 -8.70 -10.46 -0.99
C ARG A 30 -7.19 -10.66 -1.20
N GLU A 31 -6.34 -9.73 -0.72
CA GLU A 31 -4.88 -9.89 -0.73
C GLU A 31 -4.45 -11.17 0.01
N LEU A 32 -5.02 -11.43 1.20
CA LEU A 32 -4.77 -12.66 1.95
C LEU A 32 -5.14 -13.91 1.13
N LEU A 33 -6.29 -13.89 0.46
CA LEU A 33 -6.74 -15.00 -0.39
C LEU A 33 -5.77 -15.26 -1.54
N ILE A 34 -5.31 -14.23 -2.23
CA ILE A 34 -4.35 -14.32 -3.34
C ILE A 34 -3.02 -14.88 -2.82
N ALA A 35 -2.50 -14.32 -1.74
CA ALA A 35 -1.25 -14.76 -1.14
C ALA A 35 -1.29 -16.24 -0.70
N VAL A 36 -2.39 -16.66 -0.07
CA VAL A 36 -2.58 -18.08 0.32
C VAL A 36 -2.66 -18.99 -0.90
N LYS A 37 -3.35 -18.58 -1.97
CA LYS A 37 -3.45 -19.39 -3.19
C LYS A 37 -2.13 -19.53 -3.93
N SER A 38 -1.28 -18.51 -3.89
CA SER A 38 0.01 -18.51 -4.60
C SER A 38 1.10 -19.28 -3.86
N GLY A 39 1.14 -19.24 -2.52
CA GLY A 39 2.26 -19.78 -1.74
C GLY A 39 1.86 -20.64 -0.53
N GLY A 40 0.56 -20.92 -0.34
CA GLY A 40 0.06 -21.70 0.79
C GLY A 40 -0.25 -20.87 2.04
N PRO A 41 -0.86 -21.49 3.07
CA PRO A 41 -1.39 -20.80 4.24
C PRO A 41 -0.38 -20.56 5.37
N ASP A 42 0.87 -21.03 5.24
CA ASP A 42 1.89 -20.87 6.27
C ASP A 42 2.74 -19.62 6.00
N PRO A 43 2.66 -18.57 6.84
CA PRO A 43 3.45 -17.35 6.67
C PRO A 43 4.95 -17.55 6.85
N ASN A 44 5.41 -18.66 7.44
CA ASN A 44 6.85 -18.95 7.58
C ASN A 44 7.47 -19.40 6.25
N THR A 45 6.68 -19.99 5.38
CA THR A 45 7.10 -20.46 4.05
C THR A 45 6.59 -19.58 2.90
N ASN A 46 5.64 -18.70 3.18
CA ASN A 46 5.01 -17.80 2.21
C ASN A 46 5.31 -16.33 2.57
N SER A 47 6.37 -15.79 1.98
CA SER A 47 6.82 -14.41 2.21
C SER A 47 5.78 -13.35 1.81
N SER A 48 5.01 -13.61 0.73
CA SER A 48 3.92 -12.73 0.31
C SER A 48 2.81 -12.69 1.36
N LEU A 49 2.38 -13.84 1.88
CA LEU A 49 1.38 -13.92 2.95
C LEU A 49 1.85 -13.19 4.20
N LYS A 50 3.13 -13.32 4.56
CA LYS A 50 3.71 -12.62 5.71
C LYS A 50 3.63 -11.12 5.55
N ALA A 51 4.00 -10.58 4.38
CA ALA A 51 3.89 -9.15 4.09
C ALA A 51 2.43 -8.65 4.16
N VAL A 52 1.48 -9.42 3.63
CA VAL A 52 0.05 -9.07 3.70
C VAL A 52 -0.47 -9.11 5.14
N ILE A 53 -0.04 -10.06 5.97
CA ILE A 53 -0.38 -10.09 7.40
C ILE A 53 0.12 -8.84 8.12
N ALA A 54 1.35 -8.38 7.84
CA ALA A 54 1.89 -7.15 8.40
C ALA A 54 1.03 -5.93 8.00
N LYS A 55 0.65 -5.84 6.73
CA LYS A 55 -0.27 -4.81 6.23
C LYS A 55 -1.65 -4.85 6.93
N CYS A 56 -2.18 -6.06 7.19
CA CYS A 56 -3.41 -6.23 7.94
C CYS A 56 -3.29 -5.70 9.38
N LYS A 57 -2.20 -6.04 10.07
CA LYS A 57 -1.91 -5.56 11.43
C LYS A 57 -1.78 -4.03 11.47
N ALA A 58 -1.03 -3.44 10.53
CA ALA A 58 -0.86 -1.99 10.41
C ALA A 58 -2.21 -1.27 10.19
N ASN A 59 -3.19 -1.92 9.55
CA ASN A 59 -4.56 -1.42 9.40
C ASN A 59 -5.51 -1.82 10.55
N ASN A 60 -4.99 -2.30 11.68
CA ASN A 60 -5.75 -2.72 12.85
C ASN A 60 -6.80 -3.81 12.55
N MET A 61 -6.53 -4.71 11.59
CA MET A 61 -7.39 -5.87 11.38
C MET A 61 -7.22 -6.86 12.53
N PRO A 62 -8.31 -7.31 13.19
CA PRO A 62 -8.22 -8.26 14.28
C PRO A 62 -7.55 -9.57 13.86
N ASN A 63 -6.70 -10.14 14.72
CA ASN A 63 -5.99 -11.40 14.43
C ASN A 63 -6.95 -12.54 14.07
N ASP A 64 -8.10 -12.65 14.75
CA ASP A 64 -9.11 -13.66 14.43
C ASP A 64 -9.66 -13.49 13.00
N THR A 65 -9.83 -12.25 12.55
CA THR A 65 -10.28 -11.96 11.19
C THR A 65 -9.22 -12.38 10.16
N ILE A 66 -7.93 -12.11 10.44
CA ILE A 66 -6.81 -12.53 9.60
C ILE A 66 -6.78 -14.06 9.51
N GLN A 67 -6.78 -14.76 10.64
CA GLN A 67 -6.72 -16.23 10.69
C GLN A 67 -7.93 -16.89 10.00
N ASN A 68 -9.14 -16.34 10.21
CA ASN A 68 -10.34 -16.83 9.54
C ASN A 68 -10.28 -16.63 8.02
N SER A 69 -9.71 -15.51 7.55
CA SER A 69 -9.52 -15.25 6.13
C SER A 69 -8.53 -16.23 5.50
N ILE A 70 -7.40 -16.50 6.17
CA ILE A 70 -6.39 -17.49 5.73
C ILE A 70 -7.03 -18.90 5.69
N LYS A 71 -7.73 -19.30 6.74
CA LYS A 71 -8.42 -20.60 6.80
C LYS A 71 -9.46 -20.75 5.70
N LYS A 72 -10.25 -19.72 5.43
CA LYS A 72 -11.24 -19.69 4.35
C LYS A 72 -10.59 -19.79 2.97
N ALA A 73 -9.44 -19.11 2.78
CA ALA A 73 -8.69 -19.13 1.53
C ALA A 73 -8.05 -20.49 1.24
N SER A 74 -7.64 -21.24 2.26
CA SER A 74 -7.05 -22.59 2.14
C SER A 74 -8.08 -23.70 1.96
N GLY A 75 -9.40 -23.44 2.17
CA GLY A 75 -10.47 -24.43 2.00
C GLY A 75 -10.88 -24.61 0.53
N GLU A 76 -11.38 -25.81 0.21
CA GLU A 76 -11.79 -26.18 -1.17
C GLU A 76 -12.98 -25.37 -1.74
N GLY A 77 -13.65 -24.53 -0.93
CA GLY A 77 -14.84 -23.77 -1.33
C GLY A 77 -14.56 -22.40 -1.98
N SER A 78 -13.32 -21.97 -2.08
CA SER A 78 -12.95 -20.65 -2.62
C SER A 78 -12.72 -20.71 -4.13
N ASN A 79 -13.78 -20.93 -4.93
CA ASN A 79 -13.71 -21.01 -6.40
C ASN A 79 -13.63 -19.66 -7.13
N LYS A 80 -13.56 -18.50 -6.43
CA LYS A 80 -13.37 -17.23 -7.09
C LYS A 80 -11.91 -17.11 -7.54
N ALA A 81 -11.70 -17.18 -8.85
CA ALA A 81 -10.43 -16.81 -9.45
C ALA A 81 -10.41 -15.29 -9.62
N TYR A 82 -9.53 -14.63 -8.87
CA TYR A 82 -9.21 -13.23 -9.12
C TYR A 82 -7.95 -13.17 -9.98
N GLU A 83 -7.95 -12.25 -10.92
CA GLU A 83 -6.77 -11.94 -11.74
C GLU A 83 -6.21 -10.60 -11.28
N GLU A 84 -4.90 -10.56 -11.09
CA GLU A 84 -4.17 -9.32 -10.81
C GLU A 84 -3.92 -8.58 -12.12
N ILE A 85 -4.23 -7.30 -12.14
CA ILE A 85 -4.08 -6.43 -13.30
C ILE A 85 -3.49 -5.11 -12.84
N ILE A 86 -2.55 -4.61 -13.62
CA ILE A 86 -1.97 -3.29 -13.44
C ILE A 86 -2.57 -2.35 -14.46
N TYR A 87 -3.05 -1.19 -13.99
CA TYR A 87 -3.45 -0.09 -14.83
C TYR A 87 -2.48 1.07 -14.61
N GLU A 88 -2.09 1.70 -15.69
CA GLU A 88 -1.14 2.79 -15.71
C GLU A 88 -1.72 4.00 -16.43
N GLY A 89 -1.46 5.19 -15.93
CA GLY A 89 -1.99 6.39 -16.55
C GLY A 89 -1.39 7.66 -15.97
N TYR A 90 -1.88 8.78 -16.49
CA TYR A 90 -1.48 10.10 -16.06
C TYR A 90 -2.67 10.84 -15.48
N GLY A 91 -2.53 11.36 -14.28
CA GLY A 91 -3.44 12.29 -13.64
C GLY A 91 -3.24 13.74 -14.13
N PRO A 92 -3.87 14.71 -13.46
CA PRO A 92 -3.68 16.12 -13.76
C PRO A 92 -2.21 16.53 -13.84
N ASN A 93 -1.87 17.39 -14.79
CA ASN A 93 -0.53 17.93 -15.01
C ASN A 93 0.58 16.87 -15.19
N GLY A 94 0.20 15.66 -15.66
CA GLY A 94 1.17 14.62 -15.99
C GLY A 94 1.68 13.82 -14.77
N VAL A 95 1.00 13.88 -13.65
CA VAL A 95 1.31 13.00 -12.50
C VAL A 95 1.12 11.55 -12.93
N ALA A 96 2.16 10.74 -12.77
CA ALA A 96 2.11 9.31 -13.03
C ALA A 96 1.28 8.60 -11.96
N VAL A 97 0.37 7.72 -12.39
CA VAL A 97 -0.49 6.92 -11.50
C VAL A 97 -0.39 5.44 -11.87
N TYR A 98 -0.02 4.64 -10.88
CA TYR A 98 0.11 3.19 -10.98
C TYR A 98 -0.96 2.54 -10.10
N VAL A 99 -1.80 1.70 -10.69
CA VAL A 99 -2.97 1.11 -10.02
C VAL A 99 -2.86 -0.40 -10.05
N GLU A 100 -2.80 -1.01 -8.89
CA GLU A 100 -2.91 -2.46 -8.74
C GLU A 100 -4.37 -2.84 -8.49
N ALA A 101 -4.90 -3.71 -9.31
CA ALA A 101 -6.26 -4.22 -9.19
C ALA A 101 -6.29 -5.74 -9.14
N SER A 102 -7.29 -6.27 -8.45
CA SER A 102 -7.60 -7.69 -8.40
C SER A 102 -9.08 -7.88 -8.68
N THR A 103 -9.41 -8.55 -9.78
CA THR A 103 -10.79 -8.61 -10.28
C THR A 103 -11.18 -9.98 -10.81
N ASP A 104 -12.47 -10.27 -10.73
CA ASP A 104 -13.13 -11.37 -11.42
C ASP A 104 -13.70 -10.96 -12.78
N ASN A 105 -13.62 -9.64 -13.15
CA ASN A 105 -14.13 -9.10 -14.40
C ASN A 105 -13.29 -7.93 -14.92
N LYS A 106 -12.30 -8.22 -15.76
CA LYS A 106 -11.37 -7.25 -16.35
C LYS A 106 -12.06 -6.09 -17.08
N ASN A 107 -13.15 -6.37 -17.80
CA ASN A 107 -13.82 -5.35 -18.61
C ASN A 107 -14.52 -4.32 -17.72
N ARG A 108 -15.18 -4.77 -16.66
CA ARG A 108 -15.80 -3.88 -15.66
C ARG A 108 -14.73 -2.99 -15.03
N THR A 109 -13.68 -3.60 -14.48
CA THR A 109 -12.63 -2.87 -13.78
C THR A 109 -11.91 -1.87 -14.68
N ALA A 110 -11.61 -2.25 -15.94
CA ALA A 110 -11.00 -1.35 -16.91
C ALA A 110 -11.90 -0.13 -17.23
N ALA A 111 -13.21 -0.34 -17.33
CA ALA A 111 -14.16 0.74 -17.55
C ALA A 111 -14.25 1.70 -16.34
N ASP A 112 -14.31 1.15 -15.13
CA ASP A 112 -14.39 1.91 -13.89
C ASP A 112 -13.10 2.73 -13.64
N VAL A 113 -11.93 2.12 -13.83
CA VAL A 113 -10.63 2.80 -13.71
C VAL A 113 -10.53 3.92 -14.76
N ARG A 114 -10.86 3.64 -16.03
CA ARG A 114 -10.85 4.67 -17.08
C ARG A 114 -11.76 5.84 -16.73
N HIS A 115 -12.97 5.55 -16.28
CA HIS A 115 -13.92 6.59 -15.87
C HIS A 115 -13.37 7.47 -14.72
N ALA A 116 -12.67 6.87 -13.75
CA ALA A 116 -12.04 7.62 -12.67
C ALA A 116 -10.97 8.60 -13.20
N PHE A 117 -10.12 8.16 -14.12
CA PHE A 117 -9.12 9.02 -14.77
C PHE A 117 -9.79 10.14 -15.57
N ASP A 118 -10.74 9.82 -16.45
CA ASP A 118 -11.42 10.79 -17.32
C ASP A 118 -12.13 11.89 -16.50
N LYS A 119 -12.81 11.49 -15.42
CA LYS A 119 -13.52 12.40 -14.51
C LYS A 119 -12.61 13.41 -13.81
N ALA A 120 -11.35 13.05 -13.58
CA ALA A 120 -10.36 13.91 -12.96
C ALA A 120 -9.55 14.75 -13.98
N GLY A 121 -9.82 14.58 -15.27
CA GLY A 121 -9.07 15.22 -16.35
C GLY A 121 -7.71 14.57 -16.62
N GLY A 122 -7.54 13.31 -16.19
CA GLY A 122 -6.40 12.46 -16.49
C GLY A 122 -6.65 11.56 -17.69
N ASN A 123 -5.77 10.61 -17.92
CA ASN A 123 -5.85 9.67 -19.02
C ASN A 123 -5.29 8.31 -18.63
N LEU A 124 -6.09 7.25 -18.81
CA LEU A 124 -5.61 5.88 -18.69
C LEU A 124 -4.74 5.54 -19.91
N GLY A 125 -3.49 5.18 -19.66
CA GLY A 125 -2.50 4.85 -20.67
C GLY A 125 -2.43 3.37 -21.02
N THR A 126 -1.38 3.01 -21.73
CA THR A 126 -1.03 1.61 -22.02
C THR A 126 -0.10 1.06 -20.95
N ALA A 127 -0.06 -0.26 -20.79
CA ALA A 127 0.88 -0.93 -19.89
C ALA A 127 2.33 -0.50 -20.18
N GLY A 128 3.10 -0.20 -19.15
CA GLY A 128 4.48 0.26 -19.24
C GLY A 128 4.64 1.78 -19.40
N CYS A 129 3.54 2.57 -19.43
CA CYS A 129 3.67 4.00 -19.67
C CYS A 129 4.16 4.81 -18.46
N VAL A 130 4.03 4.28 -17.23
CA VAL A 130 4.50 4.95 -16.00
C VAL A 130 5.31 4.04 -15.08
N SER A 131 5.28 2.72 -15.26
CA SER A 131 5.94 1.76 -14.34
C SER A 131 7.44 2.01 -14.17
N TYR A 132 8.12 2.52 -15.20
CA TYR A 132 9.55 2.88 -15.16
C TYR A 132 9.86 4.05 -14.20
N LEU A 133 8.86 4.81 -13.77
CA LEU A 133 8.99 5.88 -12.78
C LEU A 133 8.90 5.40 -11.34
N PHE A 134 8.65 4.12 -11.12
CA PHE A 134 8.48 3.53 -9.81
C PHE A 134 9.46 2.38 -9.59
N ASN A 135 9.94 2.27 -8.36
CA ASN A 135 10.69 1.12 -7.88
C ASN A 135 9.88 0.38 -6.82
N GLN A 136 9.87 -0.94 -6.88
CA GLN A 136 9.29 -1.73 -5.82
C GLN A 136 10.22 -1.71 -4.61
N LYS A 137 9.71 -1.32 -3.43
CA LYS A 137 10.45 -1.23 -2.16
C LYS A 137 9.61 -1.77 -1.02
N GLY A 138 10.26 -2.35 -0.03
CA GLY A 138 9.64 -2.53 1.27
C GLY A 138 9.57 -1.16 1.98
N VAL A 139 8.42 -0.84 2.55
CA VAL A 139 8.18 0.43 3.26
C VAL A 139 7.60 0.13 4.63
N LEU A 140 8.21 0.69 5.66
CA LEU A 140 7.76 0.65 7.04
C LEU A 140 7.65 2.07 7.56
N ILE A 141 6.49 2.45 8.09
CA ILE A 141 6.24 3.78 8.63
C ILE A 141 5.91 3.67 10.11
N ILE A 142 6.64 4.42 10.92
CA ILE A 142 6.49 4.47 12.38
C ILE A 142 6.03 5.87 12.78
N ASP A 143 5.01 5.97 13.61
CA ASP A 143 4.59 7.21 14.26
C ASP A 143 5.59 7.54 15.38
N LYS A 144 6.19 8.72 15.34
CA LYS A 144 7.16 9.18 16.36
C LYS A 144 6.58 9.15 17.77
N SER A 145 5.28 9.37 17.90
CA SER A 145 4.60 9.34 19.20
C SER A 145 4.48 7.95 19.83
N THR A 146 4.69 6.89 19.04
CA THR A 146 4.54 5.49 19.51
C THR A 146 5.84 4.85 19.96
N THR A 147 6.97 5.51 19.78
CA THR A 147 8.29 5.02 20.21
C THR A 147 8.98 6.00 21.13
N ASN A 148 9.71 5.46 22.12
CA ASN A 148 10.58 6.24 23.02
C ASN A 148 12.06 6.14 22.63
N LEU A 149 12.37 5.45 21.53
CA LEU A 149 13.75 5.37 21.02
C LEU A 149 14.20 6.71 20.48
N SER A 150 15.48 7.02 20.65
CA SER A 150 16.07 8.16 19.96
C SER A 150 16.11 7.91 18.44
N GLU A 151 16.15 8.98 17.68
CA GLU A 151 16.26 8.94 16.24
C GLU A 151 17.49 8.17 15.76
N ASP A 152 18.64 8.40 16.43
CA ASP A 152 19.91 7.73 16.15
C ASP A 152 19.82 6.22 16.45
N ASP A 153 19.23 5.84 17.60
CA ASP A 153 19.07 4.43 17.97
C ASP A 153 18.17 3.69 16.99
N LEU A 154 17.05 4.31 16.60
CA LEU A 154 16.12 3.72 15.64
C LEU A 154 16.73 3.60 14.25
N MET A 155 17.48 4.60 13.82
CA MET A 155 18.20 4.57 12.54
C MET A 155 19.25 3.45 12.53
N MET A 156 20.07 3.34 13.58
CA MET A 156 21.05 2.26 13.71
C MET A 156 20.37 0.88 13.69
N MET A 157 19.29 0.71 14.44
CA MET A 157 18.51 -0.53 14.48
C MET A 157 17.94 -0.91 13.12
N ALA A 158 17.40 0.06 12.37
CA ALA A 158 16.87 -0.16 11.03
C ALA A 158 17.97 -0.58 10.05
N LEU A 159 19.10 0.14 10.02
CA LEU A 159 20.23 -0.17 9.13
C LEU A 159 20.88 -1.50 9.47
N ASP A 160 21.08 -1.80 10.73
CA ASP A 160 21.64 -3.08 11.20
C ASP A 160 20.73 -4.27 10.83
N SER A 161 19.43 -4.06 10.76
CA SER A 161 18.47 -5.09 10.33
C SER A 161 18.41 -5.28 8.81
N GLY A 162 19.07 -4.43 8.02
CA GLY A 162 19.16 -4.53 6.56
C GLY A 162 18.30 -3.53 5.79
N ALA A 163 17.86 -2.43 6.42
CA ALA A 163 17.21 -1.34 5.71
C ALA A 163 18.18 -0.65 4.74
N GLU A 164 17.66 -0.18 3.60
CA GLU A 164 18.44 0.57 2.62
C GLU A 164 18.49 2.07 2.94
N ASP A 165 17.41 2.60 3.49
CA ASP A 165 17.29 4.02 3.81
C ASP A 165 16.40 4.25 5.04
N PHE A 166 16.70 5.33 5.75
CA PHE A 166 15.95 5.78 6.92
C PHE A 166 15.71 7.28 6.80
N LYS A 167 14.46 7.69 6.68
CA LYS A 167 14.07 9.09 6.58
C LYS A 167 13.34 9.55 7.83
N VAL A 168 13.68 10.75 8.24
CA VAL A 168 13.06 11.46 9.35
C VAL A 168 12.16 12.55 8.80
N GLU A 169 10.88 12.38 9.00
CA GLU A 169 9.84 13.35 8.69
C GLU A 169 9.36 14.02 9.98
N GLU A 170 8.48 15.00 9.90
CA GLU A 170 8.05 15.73 11.09
C GLU A 170 7.37 14.83 12.13
N GLU A 171 6.42 13.99 11.71
CA GLU A 171 5.59 13.16 12.57
C GLU A 171 5.91 11.66 12.49
N ILE A 172 6.72 11.24 11.50
CA ILE A 172 6.98 9.85 11.22
C ILE A 172 8.45 9.56 10.93
N TYR A 173 8.81 8.30 11.09
CA TYR A 173 10.01 7.70 10.49
C TYR A 173 9.58 6.82 9.33
N GLU A 174 10.28 6.94 8.21
CA GLU A 174 10.11 6.07 7.05
C GLU A 174 11.36 5.22 6.86
N ILE A 175 11.19 3.92 6.82
CA ILE A 175 12.24 2.93 6.59
C ILE A 175 11.96 2.28 5.24
N THR A 176 12.95 2.26 4.35
CA THR A 176 12.85 1.58 3.05
C THR A 176 13.85 0.43 2.98
N THR A 177 13.43 -0.65 2.32
CA THR A 177 14.23 -1.88 2.16
C THR A 177 14.15 -2.38 0.72
N ASP A 178 15.10 -3.23 0.34
CA ASP A 178 14.88 -4.13 -0.79
C ASP A 178 13.62 -4.97 -0.53
N PRO A 179 12.75 -5.22 -1.52
CA PRO A 179 11.54 -6.02 -1.33
C PRO A 179 11.80 -7.42 -0.75
N LYS A 180 12.96 -8.01 -1.05
CA LYS A 180 13.34 -9.35 -0.55
C LYS A 180 13.73 -9.32 0.93
N GLU A 181 14.30 -8.21 1.39
CA GLU A 181 14.72 -8.01 2.78
C GLU A 181 13.60 -7.48 3.67
N PHE A 182 12.47 -7.04 3.10
CA PHE A 182 11.34 -6.48 3.83
C PHE A 182 10.92 -7.30 5.05
N ASN A 183 10.73 -8.63 4.87
CA ASN A 183 10.31 -9.50 5.96
C ASN A 183 11.38 -9.67 7.05
N ASN A 184 12.67 -9.65 6.68
CA ASN A 184 13.77 -9.75 7.64
C ASN A 184 13.85 -8.52 8.51
N VAL A 185 13.75 -7.33 7.90
CA VAL A 185 13.75 -6.04 8.60
C VAL A 185 12.49 -5.90 9.48
N LEU A 186 11.32 -6.25 8.93
CA LEU A 186 10.07 -6.24 9.68
C LEU A 186 10.16 -7.10 10.93
N ASP A 187 10.63 -8.35 10.81
CA ASP A 187 10.76 -9.28 11.94
C ASP A 187 11.72 -8.78 13.01
N ALA A 188 12.83 -8.19 12.60
CA ALA A 188 13.82 -7.65 13.53
C ALA A 188 13.17 -6.50 14.33
N LEU A 189 12.55 -5.55 13.65
CA LEU A 189 11.95 -4.39 14.29
C LEU A 189 10.69 -4.74 15.12
N GLU A 190 9.86 -5.72 14.69
CA GLU A 190 8.73 -6.23 15.49
C GLU A 190 9.20 -6.89 16.81
N LYS A 191 10.32 -7.63 16.78
CA LYS A 191 10.92 -8.25 18.00
C LYS A 191 11.34 -7.20 19.01
N ASP A 192 11.78 -6.04 18.55
CA ASP A 192 12.16 -4.92 19.41
C ASP A 192 10.95 -4.09 19.88
N GLY A 193 9.73 -4.55 19.55
CA GLY A 193 8.46 -3.99 20.05
C GLY A 193 7.94 -2.80 19.26
N LEU A 194 8.50 -2.50 18.09
CA LEU A 194 8.04 -1.40 17.25
C LEU A 194 6.68 -1.70 16.61
N GLN A 195 5.86 -0.65 16.50
CA GLN A 195 4.56 -0.69 15.85
C GLN A 195 4.58 0.17 14.58
N PHE A 196 3.91 -0.31 13.54
CA PHE A 196 3.92 0.36 12.26
C PHE A 196 2.55 0.97 11.92
N LEU A 197 2.56 2.22 11.44
CA LEU A 197 1.40 2.85 10.81
C LEU A 197 1.10 2.20 9.46
N GLU A 198 2.16 1.89 8.74
CA GLU A 198 2.10 1.23 7.42
C GLU A 198 3.28 0.26 7.31
N ALA A 199 3.02 -0.92 6.75
CA ALA A 199 4.04 -1.93 6.49
C ALA A 199 3.64 -2.72 5.25
N GLY A 200 4.53 -2.78 4.25
CA GLY A 200 4.27 -3.54 3.02
C GLY A 200 5.27 -3.26 1.93
N VAL A 201 5.21 -4.09 0.89
CA VAL A 201 5.95 -3.85 -0.34
C VAL A 201 5.10 -2.95 -1.24
N GLN A 202 5.69 -1.85 -1.71
CA GLN A 202 4.98 -0.77 -2.42
C GLN A 202 5.76 -0.31 -3.66
N MET A 203 5.06 0.37 -4.56
CA MET A 203 5.67 1.08 -5.69
C MET A 203 6.03 2.51 -5.24
N VAL A 204 7.31 2.77 -5.09
CA VAL A 204 7.85 4.06 -4.64
C VAL A 204 8.33 4.86 -5.85
N PRO A 205 7.86 6.10 -6.06
CA PRO A 205 8.27 6.91 -7.19
C PRO A 205 9.74 7.32 -7.09
N THR A 206 10.42 7.37 -8.24
CA THR A 206 11.81 7.83 -8.35
C THR A 206 11.93 9.35 -8.48
N THR A 207 10.87 10.01 -8.94
CA THR A 207 10.78 11.46 -9.10
C THR A 207 9.40 11.93 -8.69
N LEU A 208 9.31 13.09 -8.07
CA LEU A 208 8.05 13.67 -7.62
C LEU A 208 7.63 14.82 -8.54
N VAL A 209 6.33 15.08 -8.61
CA VAL A 209 5.70 16.17 -9.37
C VAL A 209 4.92 17.05 -8.41
N ASP A 210 5.26 18.34 -8.38
CA ASP A 210 4.51 19.34 -7.63
C ASP A 210 3.27 19.79 -8.42
N LEU A 211 2.18 20.02 -7.74
CA LEU A 211 0.93 20.51 -8.31
C LEU A 211 0.54 21.85 -7.68
N ASP A 212 -0.13 22.70 -8.46
CA ASP A 212 -0.88 23.81 -7.90
C ASP A 212 -2.13 23.34 -7.15
N GLU A 213 -2.72 24.18 -6.32
CA GLU A 213 -3.88 23.85 -5.48
C GLU A 213 -5.04 23.27 -6.29
N ALA A 214 -5.36 23.87 -7.44
CA ALA A 214 -6.49 23.43 -8.27
C ALA A 214 -6.24 22.05 -8.92
N SER A 215 -5.00 21.77 -9.31
CA SER A 215 -4.60 20.47 -9.85
C SER A 215 -4.47 19.43 -8.74
N GLY A 216 -4.00 19.82 -7.56
CA GLY A 216 -3.95 18.99 -6.36
C GLY A 216 -5.33 18.50 -5.93
N GLU A 217 -6.35 19.39 -5.91
CA GLU A 217 -7.73 18.97 -5.64
C GLU A 217 -8.27 17.94 -6.63
N LYS A 218 -7.94 18.08 -7.93
CA LYS A 218 -8.35 17.11 -8.95
C LYS A 218 -7.62 15.78 -8.77
N MET A 219 -6.32 15.85 -8.42
CA MET A 219 -5.52 14.67 -8.16
C MET A 219 -6.02 13.91 -6.94
N GLN A 220 -6.36 14.63 -5.86
CA GLN A 220 -6.96 14.01 -4.66
C GLN A 220 -8.27 13.29 -4.99
N ARG A 221 -9.13 13.92 -5.80
CA ARG A 221 -10.38 13.27 -6.26
C ARG A 221 -10.12 12.03 -7.10
N LEU A 222 -9.06 12.02 -7.94
CA LEU A 222 -8.66 10.84 -8.69
C LEU A 222 -8.24 9.71 -7.74
N MET A 223 -7.36 10.02 -6.78
CA MET A 223 -6.89 9.06 -5.79
C MET A 223 -8.05 8.49 -4.97
N ASP A 224 -8.96 9.35 -4.51
CA ASP A 224 -10.14 8.92 -3.75
C ASP A 224 -11.07 8.03 -4.59
N ASN A 225 -11.38 8.43 -5.83
CA ASN A 225 -12.23 7.66 -6.73
C ASN A 225 -11.64 6.28 -7.05
N LEU A 226 -10.32 6.20 -7.33
CA LEU A 226 -9.64 4.93 -7.58
C LEU A 226 -9.62 4.05 -6.32
N ASN A 227 -9.32 4.63 -5.17
CA ASN A 227 -9.34 3.91 -3.90
C ASN A 227 -10.74 3.44 -3.48
N ASP A 228 -11.79 4.09 -3.96
CA ASP A 228 -13.17 3.69 -3.70
C ASP A 228 -13.65 2.49 -4.54
N LEU A 229 -12.94 2.16 -5.63
CA LEU A 229 -13.26 0.98 -6.44
C LEU A 229 -12.92 -0.31 -5.68
N ASP A 230 -13.88 -1.23 -5.63
CA ASP A 230 -13.73 -2.49 -4.89
C ASP A 230 -12.64 -3.40 -5.46
N ASP A 231 -12.41 -3.33 -6.78
CA ASP A 231 -11.41 -4.15 -7.47
C ASP A 231 -10.00 -3.54 -7.41
N VAL A 232 -9.86 -2.27 -7.06
CA VAL A 232 -8.56 -1.60 -6.89
C VAL A 232 -7.99 -1.91 -5.51
N MET A 233 -6.79 -2.46 -5.48
CA MET A 233 -6.09 -2.86 -4.26
C MET A 233 -5.21 -1.73 -3.73
N ASN A 234 -4.32 -1.22 -4.59
CA ASN A 234 -3.40 -0.15 -4.25
C ASN A 234 -3.36 0.89 -5.38
N VAL A 235 -3.15 2.14 -5.01
CA VAL A 235 -2.92 3.25 -5.94
C VAL A 235 -1.66 3.98 -5.51
N TYR A 236 -0.72 4.12 -6.42
CA TYR A 236 0.53 4.84 -6.21
C TYR A 236 0.63 5.98 -7.21
N SER A 237 1.23 7.07 -6.79
CA SER A 237 1.47 8.23 -7.65
C SER A 237 2.82 8.85 -7.36
N ASN A 238 3.31 9.64 -8.31
CA ASN A 238 4.49 10.47 -8.10
C ASN A 238 4.13 11.93 -7.76
N TRP A 239 2.91 12.16 -7.30
CA TRP A 239 2.51 13.45 -6.79
C TRP A 239 3.24 13.77 -5.48
N ASN A 240 3.83 14.96 -5.38
CA ASN A 240 4.37 15.51 -4.15
C ASN A 240 3.24 16.23 -3.39
N GLU A 241 2.59 15.51 -2.49
CA GLU A 241 1.41 15.97 -1.73
C GLU A 241 1.77 17.04 -0.69
#